data_72e0113709a2656eba6c9896761ab23e
#
_entry.id   72e0113709a2656eba6c9896761ab23e
#
_cell.length_a   1.000
_cell.length_b   1.000
_cell.length_c   1.000
_cell.angle_alpha   90.00
_cell.angle_beta   90.00
_cell.angle_gamma   90.00
#
_symmetry.space_group_name_H-M   'P 1'
#
loop_
_entity.id
_entity.type
_entity.pdbx_description
1 polymer ?
#
loop_
_entity_poly.entity_id
_entity_poly.type
_entity_poly.pdbx_seq_one_letter_code
_entity_poly.pdbx_strand_id
1 'polypeptide(L)'
;AQPAGCTNSLHSHRTAEVFIIHSGKWRFFWGLYGDKGEVVLEPGDVISLPTHMFRGFENITEKNDSNPNGYGFMFAVLGGNDSGGGVLWAPQVIEAAQAHGLVLLENGLLIDTHNGESIPEGILPRKPLEGADLVVFDQNNIEDPNRVLARKSHSGNLILGTSDKAKIREIPGFEISRSEGFETLELESSNPAVLICNEGGFQIGDQLIEKGDVVYLDAGDFSTIEFSTACEVFLVTPTADPAGPTKYL
;
A
#
# COMPACT_ATOMS: atom_id res chain seq x y z
N ALA A 1 9.04 6.60 -0.93
CA ALA A 1 9.26 7.86 -0.18
C ALA A 1 8.73 9.04 -0.96
N GLN A 2 8.17 10.02 -0.26
CA GLN A 2 7.67 11.27 -0.85
C GLN A 2 8.01 12.44 0.09
N PRO A 3 8.34 13.63 -0.44
CA PRO A 3 8.47 14.83 0.36
C PRO A 3 7.09 15.33 0.84
N ALA A 4 7.08 16.19 1.86
CA ALA A 4 5.85 16.80 2.37
C ALA A 4 5.10 17.57 1.30
N GLY A 5 3.76 17.43 1.29
CA GLY A 5 2.85 18.04 0.33
C GLY A 5 2.72 17.27 -0.99
N CYS A 6 3.46 16.17 -1.18
CA CYS A 6 3.24 15.31 -2.34
C CYS A 6 2.00 14.44 -2.16
N THR A 7 1.16 14.41 -3.18
CA THR A 7 -0.08 13.64 -3.22
C THR A 7 0.00 12.57 -4.29
N ASN A 8 -0.42 11.36 -3.98
CA ASN A 8 -0.77 10.35 -4.96
C ASN A 8 -2.24 10.57 -5.35
N SER A 9 -2.49 10.77 -6.64
CA SER A 9 -3.81 11.12 -7.16
C SER A 9 -4.82 9.98 -6.99
N LEU A 10 -6.10 10.32 -6.99
CA LEU A 10 -7.20 9.37 -6.87
C LEU A 10 -7.17 8.31 -7.97
N HIS A 11 -6.99 7.07 -7.55
CA HIS A 11 -6.95 5.90 -8.41
C HIS A 11 -7.58 4.70 -7.71
N SER A 12 -7.85 3.66 -8.46
CA SER A 12 -8.40 2.41 -7.96
C SER A 12 -7.59 1.23 -8.48
N HIS A 13 -7.52 0.17 -7.70
CA HIS A 13 -6.90 -1.10 -8.06
C HIS A 13 -7.92 -2.24 -8.12
N ARG A 14 -7.63 -3.24 -8.95
CA ARG A 14 -8.40 -4.49 -9.01
C ARG A 14 -7.88 -5.55 -8.04
N THR A 15 -6.64 -5.38 -7.59
CA THR A 15 -5.96 -6.24 -6.61
C THR A 15 -5.78 -5.51 -5.29
N ALA A 16 -5.51 -6.26 -4.23
CA ALA A 16 -5.22 -5.68 -2.92
C ALA A 16 -3.97 -4.80 -2.96
N GLU A 17 -4.04 -3.71 -2.22
CA GLU A 17 -2.91 -2.84 -1.94
C GLU A 17 -2.97 -2.44 -0.47
N VAL A 18 -1.97 -2.86 0.30
CA VAL A 18 -1.87 -2.62 1.73
C VAL A 18 -0.66 -1.76 2.01
N PHE A 19 -0.84 -0.70 2.79
CA PHE A 19 0.24 0.20 3.17
C PHE A 19 0.63 0.00 4.62
N ILE A 20 1.93 -0.09 4.87
CA ILE A 20 2.57 -0.10 6.19
C ILE A 20 3.35 1.20 6.32
N ILE A 21 2.99 2.02 7.30
CA ILE A 21 3.64 3.31 7.49
C ILE A 21 4.97 3.11 8.22
N HIS A 22 6.06 3.42 7.53
CA HIS A 22 7.41 3.32 8.07
C HIS A 22 7.87 4.62 8.77
N SER A 23 7.64 5.75 8.11
CA SER A 23 7.99 7.05 8.67
C SER A 23 7.12 8.17 8.12
N GLY A 24 7.08 9.29 8.84
CA GLY A 24 6.29 10.46 8.46
C GLY A 24 4.83 10.35 8.87
N LYS A 25 4.03 11.28 8.40
CA LYS A 25 2.61 11.38 8.67
C LYS A 25 1.85 11.44 7.36
N TRP A 26 0.83 10.59 7.22
CA TRP A 26 0.16 10.37 5.96
C TRP A 26 -1.33 10.54 6.09
N ARG A 27 -1.94 11.29 5.18
CA ARG A 27 -3.39 11.40 5.02
C ARG A 27 -3.82 10.50 3.87
N PHE A 28 -4.65 9.52 4.14
CA PHE A 28 -5.35 8.71 3.15
C PHE A 28 -6.78 9.20 3.01
N PHE A 29 -7.27 9.28 1.80
CA PHE A 29 -8.63 9.71 1.50
C PHE A 29 -9.22 8.86 0.38
N TRP A 30 -10.54 8.73 0.34
CA TRP A 30 -11.22 7.85 -0.60
C TRP A 30 -12.56 8.41 -1.07
N GLY A 31 -13.13 7.73 -2.10
CA GLY A 31 -14.31 8.13 -2.85
C GLY A 31 -13.96 8.71 -4.20
N LEU A 32 -14.95 8.84 -5.07
CA LEU A 32 -14.76 9.32 -6.44
C LEU A 32 -14.06 10.68 -6.49
N TYR A 33 -14.38 11.56 -5.54
CA TYR A 33 -13.79 12.90 -5.41
C TYR A 33 -12.87 13.04 -4.19
N GLY A 34 -12.59 11.93 -3.49
CA GLY A 34 -11.81 11.93 -2.25
C GLY A 34 -12.58 12.51 -1.04
N ASP A 35 -13.89 12.51 -1.10
CA ASP A 35 -14.82 13.18 -0.19
C ASP A 35 -15.67 12.22 0.66
N LYS A 36 -15.51 10.92 0.50
CA LYS A 36 -16.27 9.91 1.26
C LYS A 36 -15.67 9.59 2.63
N GLY A 37 -14.41 9.91 2.84
CA GLY A 37 -13.74 9.79 4.12
C GLY A 37 -12.25 9.94 4.02
N GLU A 38 -11.62 10.14 5.16
CA GLU A 38 -10.17 10.23 5.28
C GLU A 38 -9.69 9.72 6.64
N VAL A 39 -8.41 9.40 6.71
CA VAL A 39 -7.72 9.00 7.93
C VAL A 39 -6.28 9.46 7.90
N VAL A 40 -5.77 9.86 9.05
CA VAL A 40 -4.35 10.19 9.22
C VAL A 40 -3.65 9.01 9.88
N LEU A 41 -2.50 8.62 9.32
CA LEU A 41 -1.68 7.49 9.73
C LEU A 41 -0.30 7.95 10.17
N GLU A 42 0.26 7.23 11.13
CA GLU A 42 1.58 7.43 11.73
C GLU A 42 2.41 6.14 11.67
N PRO A 43 3.73 6.18 11.94
CA PRO A 43 4.59 5.00 11.86
C PRO A 43 4.07 3.80 12.66
N GLY A 44 4.04 2.62 12.01
CA GLY A 44 3.51 1.38 12.56
C GLY A 44 2.01 1.14 12.29
N ASP A 45 1.29 2.14 11.77
CA ASP A 45 -0.08 1.95 11.30
C ASP A 45 -0.10 1.19 9.96
N VAL A 46 -1.15 0.39 9.78
CA VAL A 46 -1.39 -0.37 8.53
C VAL A 46 -2.78 -0.06 8.02
N ILE A 47 -2.91 0.18 6.72
CA ILE A 47 -4.21 0.39 6.06
C ILE A 47 -4.33 -0.49 4.81
N SER A 48 -5.51 -1.11 4.65
CA SER A 48 -5.93 -1.81 3.44
C SER A 48 -7.22 -1.20 2.94
N LEU A 49 -7.18 -0.53 1.81
CA LEU A 49 -8.37 0.06 1.21
C LEU A 49 -9.01 -0.90 0.21
N PRO A 50 -10.36 -0.99 0.15
CA PRO A 50 -11.08 -1.88 -0.75
C PRO A 50 -10.62 -1.75 -2.20
N THR A 51 -10.52 -2.89 -2.90
CA THR A 51 -10.41 -2.88 -4.37
C THR A 51 -11.63 -2.19 -4.98
N HIS A 52 -11.49 -1.64 -6.17
CA HIS A 52 -12.55 -0.88 -6.87
C HIS A 52 -13.05 0.37 -6.11
N MET A 53 -12.27 0.86 -5.16
CA MET A 53 -12.52 2.15 -4.51
C MET A 53 -11.46 3.14 -4.96
N PHE A 54 -11.87 4.34 -5.36
CA PHE A 54 -10.92 5.42 -5.59
C PHE A 54 -10.31 5.87 -4.27
N ARG A 55 -8.98 5.86 -4.22
CA ARG A 55 -8.18 6.28 -3.06
C ARG A 55 -7.04 7.15 -3.52
N GLY A 56 -6.60 8.01 -2.63
CA GLY A 56 -5.38 8.79 -2.74
C GLY A 56 -4.72 8.93 -1.38
N PHE A 57 -3.50 9.38 -1.37
CA PHE A 57 -2.78 9.68 -0.14
C PHE A 57 -1.86 10.89 -0.33
N GLU A 58 -1.58 11.56 0.76
CA GLU A 58 -0.72 12.73 0.82
C GLU A 58 0.25 12.60 1.98
N ASN A 59 1.50 12.94 1.73
CA ASN A 59 2.48 13.08 2.80
C ASN A 59 2.29 14.44 3.48
N ILE A 60 1.80 14.43 4.72
CA ILE A 60 1.58 15.63 5.55
C ILE A 60 2.63 15.74 6.67
N THR A 61 3.80 15.13 6.50
CA THR A 61 4.90 15.19 7.46
C THR A 61 5.37 16.63 7.64
N GLU A 62 5.50 17.06 8.88
CA GLU A 62 6.05 18.39 9.20
C GLU A 62 7.55 18.43 8.88
N LYS A 63 7.97 19.54 8.29
CA LYS A 63 9.39 19.80 8.02
C LYS A 63 10.06 20.29 9.30
N ASN A 64 11.29 19.79 9.54
CA ASN A 64 12.12 20.20 10.65
C ASN A 64 13.61 20.13 10.28
N ASP A 65 14.50 20.48 11.20
CA ASP A 65 15.95 20.54 10.95
C ASP A 65 16.55 19.19 10.55
N SER A 66 16.03 18.08 11.09
CA SER A 66 16.50 16.74 10.76
C SER A 66 15.84 16.17 9.49
N ASN A 67 14.70 16.73 9.08
CA ASN A 67 13.96 16.34 7.88
C ASN A 67 13.43 17.58 7.14
N PRO A 68 14.30 18.38 6.50
CA PRO A 68 13.93 19.67 5.95
C PRO A 68 12.97 19.59 4.76
N ASN A 69 12.90 18.45 4.11
CA ASN A 69 11.93 18.19 3.03
C ASN A 69 10.64 17.52 3.52
N GLY A 70 10.58 17.12 4.79
CA GLY A 70 9.46 16.37 5.35
C GLY A 70 9.24 15.03 4.63
N TYR A 71 10.31 14.30 4.31
CA TYR A 71 10.16 12.99 3.69
C TYR A 71 9.43 12.04 4.62
N GLY A 72 8.45 11.35 4.05
CA GLY A 72 7.81 10.18 4.64
C GLY A 72 8.07 8.95 3.77
N PHE A 73 8.04 7.79 4.40
CA PHE A 73 8.21 6.50 3.75
C PHE A 73 7.15 5.51 4.22
N MET A 74 6.62 4.71 3.30
CA MET A 74 5.73 3.59 3.58
C MET A 74 6.05 2.43 2.64
N PHE A 75 5.80 1.21 3.09
CA PHE A 75 5.81 0.02 2.27
C PHE A 75 4.43 -0.20 1.69
N ALA A 76 4.37 -0.63 0.43
CA ALA A 76 3.14 -1.08 -0.22
C ALA A 76 3.27 -2.57 -0.54
N VAL A 77 2.34 -3.36 -0.02
CA VAL A 77 2.21 -4.79 -0.35
C VAL A 77 1.09 -4.93 -1.36
N LEU A 78 1.44 -5.39 -2.55
CA LEU A 78 0.50 -5.57 -3.65
C LEU A 78 0.12 -7.04 -3.80
N GLY A 79 -1.17 -7.31 -3.90
CA GLY A 79 -1.68 -8.61 -4.26
C GLY A 79 -1.60 -8.83 -5.77
N GLY A 80 -1.26 -10.07 -6.19
CA GLY A 80 -1.17 -10.41 -7.60
C GLY A 80 0.21 -10.22 -8.21
N ASN A 81 0.34 -10.65 -9.44
CA ASN A 81 1.57 -10.61 -10.23
C ASN A 81 1.65 -9.42 -11.21
N ASP A 82 0.69 -8.52 -11.15
CA ASP A 82 0.57 -7.35 -12.03
C ASP A 82 0.51 -6.07 -11.18
N SER A 83 1.68 -5.62 -10.76
CA SER A 83 1.85 -4.45 -9.89
C SER A 83 1.41 -3.12 -10.52
N GLY A 84 1.21 -3.07 -11.82
CA GLY A 84 0.77 -1.87 -12.55
C GLY A 84 -0.52 -2.08 -13.33
N GLY A 85 -0.92 -3.33 -13.52
CA GLY A 85 -2.10 -3.70 -14.28
C GLY A 85 -3.39 -3.41 -13.55
N GLY A 86 -4.31 -2.79 -14.25
CA GLY A 86 -5.62 -2.52 -13.70
C GLY A 86 -5.71 -1.31 -12.78
N VAL A 87 -4.71 -0.43 -12.77
CA VAL A 87 -4.86 0.89 -12.18
C VAL A 87 -5.82 1.71 -13.02
N LEU A 88 -6.86 2.20 -12.36
CA LEU A 88 -7.87 3.07 -12.96
C LEU A 88 -7.79 4.43 -12.27
N TRP A 89 -7.60 5.47 -13.04
CA TRP A 89 -7.58 6.85 -12.54
C TRP A 89 -8.99 7.42 -12.47
N ALA A 90 -9.28 8.20 -11.43
CA ALA A 90 -10.54 8.92 -11.36
C ALA A 90 -10.66 9.89 -12.56
N PRO A 91 -11.88 10.11 -13.11
CA PRO A 91 -12.07 10.92 -14.31
C PRO A 91 -11.41 12.29 -14.24
N GLN A 92 -11.62 13.01 -13.14
CA GLN A 92 -11.05 14.35 -12.93
C GLN A 92 -9.51 14.36 -12.86
N VAL A 93 -8.88 13.23 -12.51
CA VAL A 93 -7.40 13.11 -12.52
C VAL A 93 -6.89 13.09 -13.94
N ILE A 94 -7.56 12.33 -14.84
CA ILE A 94 -7.22 12.28 -16.26
C ILE A 94 -7.42 13.65 -16.90
N GLU A 95 -8.55 14.31 -16.63
CA GLU A 95 -8.85 15.64 -17.13
C GLU A 95 -7.82 16.68 -16.66
N ALA A 96 -7.49 16.67 -15.36
CA ALA A 96 -6.48 17.56 -14.80
C ALA A 96 -5.08 17.30 -15.40
N ALA A 97 -4.70 16.05 -15.59
CA ALA A 97 -3.43 15.68 -16.23
C ALA A 97 -3.36 16.22 -17.66
N GLN A 98 -4.40 16.06 -18.44
CA GLN A 98 -4.48 16.59 -19.81
C GLN A 98 -4.38 18.11 -19.85
N ALA A 99 -5.00 18.81 -18.91
CA ALA A 99 -4.91 20.28 -18.81
C ALA A 99 -3.46 20.74 -18.54
N HIS A 100 -2.63 19.88 -17.94
CA HIS A 100 -1.19 20.12 -17.72
C HIS A 100 -0.29 19.50 -18.80
N GLY A 101 -0.84 19.05 -19.91
CA GLY A 101 -0.10 18.50 -21.03
C GLY A 101 0.28 17.01 -20.88
N LEU A 102 -0.15 16.35 -19.81
CA LEU A 102 0.08 14.94 -19.59
C LEU A 102 -1.07 14.11 -20.16
N VAL A 103 -0.81 13.30 -21.17
CA VAL A 103 -1.83 12.49 -21.85
C VAL A 103 -1.55 11.02 -21.62
N LEU A 104 -2.43 10.35 -20.88
CA LEU A 104 -2.40 8.91 -20.72
C LEU A 104 -3.05 8.27 -21.96
N LEU A 105 -2.33 7.34 -22.60
CA LEU A 105 -2.80 6.61 -23.78
C LEU A 105 -3.49 5.28 -23.40
N GLU A 106 -4.27 4.73 -24.32
CA GLU A 106 -4.97 3.45 -24.12
C GLU A 106 -4.02 2.27 -23.83
N ASN A 107 -2.80 2.33 -24.37
CA ASN A 107 -1.74 1.34 -24.13
C ASN A 107 -0.98 1.54 -22.82
N GLY A 108 -1.35 2.54 -22.00
CA GLY A 108 -0.73 2.83 -20.70
C GLY A 108 0.48 3.77 -20.76
N LEU A 109 0.93 4.21 -21.94
CA LEU A 109 1.99 5.22 -22.04
C LEU A 109 1.47 6.58 -21.60
N LEU A 110 2.29 7.31 -20.87
CA LEU A 110 2.07 8.72 -20.53
C LEU A 110 2.93 9.58 -21.45
N ILE A 111 2.31 10.54 -22.13
CA ILE A 111 2.95 11.48 -23.05
C ILE A 111 2.94 12.86 -22.41
N ASP A 112 4.10 13.56 -22.41
CA ASP A 112 4.23 14.93 -21.96
C ASP A 112 4.32 15.88 -23.16
N THR A 113 3.16 16.42 -23.56
CA THR A 113 3.08 17.34 -24.69
C THR A 113 3.70 18.69 -24.42
N HIS A 114 3.86 19.11 -23.14
CA HIS A 114 4.54 20.33 -22.77
C HIS A 114 6.06 20.22 -22.97
N ASN A 115 6.61 18.99 -22.85
CA ASN A 115 8.01 18.71 -23.15
C ASN A 115 8.27 18.35 -24.64
N GLY A 116 7.25 18.56 -25.49
CA GLY A 116 7.38 18.34 -26.93
C GLY A 116 7.20 16.90 -27.38
N GLU A 117 6.76 16.00 -26.50
CA GLU A 117 6.40 14.64 -26.90
C GLU A 117 5.11 14.66 -27.72
N SER A 118 5.02 13.78 -28.71
CA SER A 118 3.85 13.63 -29.57
C SER A 118 3.17 12.29 -29.37
N ILE A 119 1.84 12.29 -29.48
CA ILE A 119 1.05 11.08 -29.42
C ILE A 119 1.39 10.23 -30.65
N PRO A 120 1.80 8.95 -30.48
CA PRO A 120 2.10 8.08 -31.60
C PRO A 120 0.88 7.86 -32.49
N GLU A 121 1.11 7.75 -33.79
CA GLU A 121 0.04 7.49 -34.76
C GLU A 121 -0.70 6.17 -34.45
N GLY A 122 -2.02 6.21 -34.48
CA GLY A 122 -2.88 5.04 -34.26
C GLY A 122 -3.14 4.67 -32.80
N ILE A 123 -2.57 5.40 -31.82
CA ILE A 123 -2.85 5.19 -30.40
C ILE A 123 -3.68 6.36 -29.87
N LEU A 124 -4.80 6.05 -29.24
CA LEU A 124 -5.72 7.07 -28.73
C LEU A 124 -5.43 7.43 -27.26
N PRO A 125 -5.74 8.67 -26.86
CA PRO A 125 -5.82 9.01 -25.45
C PRO A 125 -6.86 8.15 -24.73
N ARG A 126 -6.53 7.70 -23.53
CA ARG A 126 -7.46 6.96 -22.67
C ARG A 126 -8.61 7.88 -22.26
N LYS A 127 -9.83 7.42 -22.51
CA LYS A 127 -11.03 8.16 -22.07
C LYS A 127 -11.23 7.96 -20.57
N PRO A 128 -11.69 9.01 -19.86
CA PRO A 128 -12.16 8.87 -18.49
C PRO A 128 -13.28 7.83 -18.38
N LEU A 129 -13.42 7.22 -17.22
CA LEU A 129 -14.55 6.33 -16.91
C LEU A 129 -15.84 7.14 -16.88
N GLU A 130 -16.90 6.62 -17.48
CA GLU A 130 -18.21 7.28 -17.57
C GLU A 130 -19.35 6.29 -17.28
N GLY A 131 -20.49 6.85 -16.88
CA GLY A 131 -21.76 6.12 -16.80
C GLY A 131 -21.73 4.90 -15.87
N ALA A 132 -22.19 3.75 -16.38
CA ALA A 132 -22.33 2.52 -15.60
C ALA A 132 -20.98 2.00 -15.03
N ASP A 133 -19.90 2.20 -15.78
CA ASP A 133 -18.56 1.77 -15.34
C ASP A 133 -18.10 2.57 -14.11
N LEU A 134 -18.50 3.83 -14.00
CA LEU A 134 -18.17 4.69 -12.87
C LEU A 134 -19.00 4.37 -11.63
N VAL A 135 -20.26 3.98 -11.79
CA VAL A 135 -21.19 3.66 -10.68
C VAL A 135 -20.63 2.57 -9.76
N VAL A 136 -19.96 1.57 -10.31
CA VAL A 136 -19.34 0.47 -9.53
C VAL A 136 -18.32 1.02 -8.54
N PHE A 137 -17.59 2.07 -8.90
CA PHE A 137 -16.56 2.67 -8.03
C PHE A 137 -17.15 3.67 -7.03
N ASP A 138 -18.23 4.33 -7.36
CA ASP A 138 -18.88 5.31 -6.45
C ASP A 138 -19.69 4.64 -5.34
N GLN A 139 -20.18 3.43 -5.56
CA GLN A 139 -20.96 2.67 -4.55
C GLN A 139 -20.10 2.12 -3.41
N ASN A 140 -18.80 1.95 -3.63
CA ASN A 140 -17.91 1.46 -2.60
C ASN A 140 -17.64 2.55 -1.56
N ASN A 141 -18.07 2.30 -0.34
CA ASN A 141 -17.82 3.20 0.80
C ASN A 141 -17.34 2.41 2.01
N ILE A 142 -16.54 3.06 2.85
CA ILE A 142 -16.11 2.56 4.14
C ILE A 142 -16.99 3.23 5.19
N GLU A 143 -17.97 2.51 5.71
CA GLU A 143 -18.85 3.01 6.78
C GLU A 143 -18.09 3.18 8.10
N ASP A 144 -17.18 2.24 8.40
CA ASP A 144 -16.31 2.28 9.58
C ASP A 144 -14.85 2.17 9.16
N PRO A 145 -14.07 3.27 9.23
CA PRO A 145 -12.64 3.26 8.92
C PRO A 145 -11.81 2.26 9.73
N ASN A 146 -12.27 1.88 10.93
CA ASN A 146 -11.57 0.90 11.75
C ASN A 146 -11.56 -0.50 11.16
N ARG A 147 -12.41 -0.80 10.19
CA ARG A 147 -12.41 -2.11 9.49
C ARG A 147 -11.22 -2.27 8.56
N VAL A 148 -10.69 -1.19 8.04
CA VAL A 148 -9.58 -1.16 7.05
C VAL A 148 -8.27 -0.70 7.64
N LEU A 149 -8.24 -0.46 8.96
CA LEU A 149 -7.13 0.17 9.67
C LEU A 149 -6.70 -0.66 10.88
N ALA A 150 -5.40 -0.91 10.98
CA ALA A 150 -4.75 -1.39 12.20
C ALA A 150 -3.77 -0.32 12.70
N ARG A 151 -4.05 0.22 13.88
CA ARG A 151 -3.16 1.17 14.55
C ARG A 151 -1.96 0.45 15.16
N LYS A 152 -0.84 1.16 15.30
CA LYS A 152 0.32 0.65 16.04
C LYS A 152 -0.05 0.18 17.46
N SER A 153 -0.98 0.86 18.12
CA SER A 153 -1.48 0.52 19.45
C SER A 153 -2.34 -0.74 19.52
N HIS A 154 -2.67 -1.37 18.38
CA HIS A 154 -3.41 -2.63 18.37
C HIS A 154 -2.57 -3.77 18.92
N SER A 155 -3.04 -4.46 19.94
CA SER A 155 -2.31 -5.50 20.69
C SER A 155 -2.29 -6.89 20.03
N GLY A 156 -3.04 -7.09 18.94
CA GLY A 156 -3.07 -8.36 18.21
C GLY A 156 -1.92 -8.48 17.21
N ASN A 157 -1.33 -9.68 17.10
CA ASN A 157 -0.22 -9.90 16.18
C ASN A 157 -0.68 -10.06 14.72
N LEU A 158 -1.85 -10.62 14.47
CA LEU A 158 -2.39 -10.77 13.12
C LEU A 158 -3.06 -9.48 12.67
N ILE A 159 -2.41 -8.77 11.79
CA ILE A 159 -2.86 -7.46 11.29
C ILE A 159 -3.89 -7.62 10.18
N LEU A 160 -3.61 -8.48 9.21
CA LEU A 160 -4.45 -8.67 8.03
C LEU A 160 -4.53 -10.15 7.68
N GLY A 161 -5.73 -10.64 7.39
CA GLY A 161 -5.97 -12.02 6.99
C GLY A 161 -7.42 -12.46 7.11
N THR A 162 -7.67 -13.75 6.91
CA THR A 162 -9.03 -14.34 6.91
C THR A 162 -9.53 -14.75 8.30
N SER A 163 -8.61 -14.89 9.25
CA SER A 163 -8.92 -15.31 10.62
C SER A 163 -9.76 -14.29 11.37
N ASP A 164 -10.62 -14.75 12.28
CA ASP A 164 -11.37 -13.90 13.22
C ASP A 164 -10.47 -13.08 14.15
N LYS A 165 -9.20 -13.47 14.27
CA LYS A 165 -8.19 -12.76 15.06
C LYS A 165 -7.54 -11.60 14.29
N ALA A 166 -7.69 -11.56 12.97
CA ALA A 166 -7.13 -10.49 12.16
C ALA A 166 -7.84 -9.16 12.46
N LYS A 167 -7.08 -8.10 12.62
CA LYS A 167 -7.63 -6.76 12.82
C LYS A 167 -8.33 -6.25 11.56
N ILE A 168 -7.74 -6.50 10.39
CA ILE A 168 -8.31 -6.22 9.07
C ILE A 168 -8.67 -7.58 8.46
N ARG A 169 -9.97 -7.84 8.32
CA ARG A 169 -10.46 -9.12 7.80
C ARG A 169 -10.77 -9.02 6.32
N GLU A 170 -9.91 -9.63 5.52
CA GLU A 170 -10.08 -9.67 4.05
C GLU A 170 -9.35 -10.87 3.45
N ILE A 171 -9.57 -11.12 2.17
CA ILE A 171 -8.89 -12.17 1.38
C ILE A 171 -8.04 -11.51 0.31
N PRO A 172 -6.86 -10.97 0.65
CA PRO A 172 -5.99 -10.29 -0.33
C PRO A 172 -5.06 -11.25 -1.08
N GLY A 173 -5.04 -12.53 -0.70
CA GLY A 173 -4.08 -13.53 -1.18
C GLY A 173 -2.80 -13.63 -0.35
N PHE A 174 -2.71 -12.88 0.74
CA PHE A 174 -1.61 -12.94 1.72
C PHE A 174 -2.13 -12.57 3.12
N GLU A 175 -1.33 -12.88 4.12
CA GLU A 175 -1.53 -12.42 5.49
C GLU A 175 -0.39 -11.49 5.89
N ILE A 176 -0.68 -10.58 6.82
CA ILE A 176 0.32 -9.73 7.45
C ILE A 176 0.22 -9.91 8.95
N SER A 177 1.32 -10.35 9.56
CA SER A 177 1.47 -10.36 11.00
C SER A 177 2.53 -9.36 11.45
N ARG A 178 2.42 -8.90 12.70
CA ARG A 178 3.35 -7.99 13.35
C ARG A 178 3.92 -8.63 14.59
N SER A 179 5.24 -8.57 14.74
CA SER A 179 5.94 -8.95 15.95
C SER A 179 6.64 -7.74 16.53
N GLU A 180 6.51 -7.55 17.84
CA GLU A 180 7.13 -6.46 18.59
C GLU A 180 7.87 -7.01 19.81
N GLY A 181 8.97 -6.38 20.20
CA GLY A 181 9.68 -6.66 21.42
C GLY A 181 11.00 -7.39 21.24
N PHE A 182 11.33 -8.26 22.21
CA PHE A 182 12.61 -8.94 22.32
C PHE A 182 12.50 -10.48 22.16
N GLU A 183 11.38 -10.96 21.64
CA GLU A 183 11.15 -12.39 21.53
C GLU A 183 11.85 -12.93 20.29
N THR A 184 12.43 -14.11 20.43
CA THR A 184 12.93 -14.89 19.30
C THR A 184 11.73 -15.35 18.46
N LEU A 185 11.75 -15.03 17.17
CA LEU A 185 10.76 -15.51 16.22
C LEU A 185 11.33 -16.67 15.43
N GLU A 186 10.75 -17.86 15.61
CA GLU A 186 11.07 -19.01 14.77
C GLU A 186 10.12 -19.01 13.56
N LEU A 187 10.71 -18.91 12.38
CA LEU A 187 9.98 -18.99 11.13
C LEU A 187 10.28 -20.32 10.46
N GLU A 188 9.29 -21.18 10.43
CA GLU A 188 9.25 -22.34 9.55
C GLU A 188 8.19 -22.03 8.48
N SER A 189 8.63 -21.59 7.32
CA SER A 189 7.69 -21.21 6.27
C SER A 189 7.61 -22.30 5.21
N SER A 190 6.45 -22.94 5.09
CA SER A 190 6.15 -23.81 3.93
C SER A 190 5.95 -22.98 2.64
N ASN A 191 5.81 -21.68 2.74
CA ASN A 191 5.64 -20.74 1.64
C ASN A 191 6.73 -19.65 1.72
N PRO A 192 7.10 -19.01 0.60
CA PRO A 192 7.97 -17.85 0.65
C PRO A 192 7.35 -16.75 1.52
N ALA A 193 8.19 -15.96 2.16
CA ALA A 193 7.74 -14.88 3.03
C ALA A 193 8.61 -13.63 2.85
N VAL A 194 8.05 -12.48 3.23
CA VAL A 194 8.76 -11.20 3.25
C VAL A 194 8.73 -10.64 4.66
N LEU A 195 9.90 -10.33 5.21
CA LEU A 195 10.06 -9.61 6.46
C LEU A 195 10.35 -8.14 6.16
N ILE A 196 9.69 -7.26 6.88
CA ILE A 196 9.89 -5.81 6.79
C ILE A 196 10.28 -5.31 8.17
N CYS A 197 11.51 -4.83 8.33
CA CYS A 197 11.99 -4.21 9.57
C CYS A 197 11.47 -2.77 9.64
N ASN A 198 10.40 -2.55 10.41
CA ASN A 198 9.78 -1.22 10.52
C ASN A 198 10.42 -0.35 11.60
N GLU A 199 10.91 -0.95 12.68
CA GLU A 199 11.61 -0.25 13.77
C GLU A 199 12.66 -1.18 14.39
N GLY A 200 13.76 -0.59 14.91
CA GLY A 200 14.85 -1.33 15.54
C GLY A 200 15.72 -2.09 14.57
N GLY A 201 16.09 -3.32 14.92
CA GLY A 201 16.88 -4.22 14.10
C GLY A 201 16.88 -5.63 14.68
N PHE A 202 17.18 -6.61 13.84
CA PHE A 202 17.25 -8.02 14.19
C PHE A 202 18.36 -8.73 13.41
N GLN A 203 18.70 -9.93 13.81
CA GLN A 203 19.74 -10.73 13.16
C GLN A 203 19.13 -12.00 12.57
N ILE A 204 19.53 -12.32 11.34
CA ILE A 204 19.25 -13.60 10.68
C ILE A 204 20.60 -14.23 10.33
N GLY A 205 20.97 -15.30 11.02
CA GLY A 205 22.32 -15.86 10.88
C GLY A 205 23.37 -14.80 11.20
N ASP A 206 24.29 -14.57 10.27
CA ASP A 206 25.36 -13.55 10.43
C ASP A 206 24.97 -12.17 9.86
N GLN A 207 23.73 -11.98 9.38
CA GLN A 207 23.28 -10.74 8.78
C GLN A 207 22.50 -9.89 9.77
N LEU A 208 22.94 -8.64 9.94
CA LEU A 208 22.20 -7.60 10.66
C LEU A 208 21.20 -6.96 9.72
N ILE A 209 19.94 -6.94 10.12
CA ILE A 209 18.83 -6.29 9.43
C ILE A 209 18.44 -5.06 10.22
N GLU A 210 18.41 -3.92 9.58
CA GLU A 210 18.17 -2.64 10.19
C GLU A 210 16.82 -2.04 9.77
N LYS A 211 16.40 -1.01 10.46
CA LYS A 211 15.18 -0.27 10.16
C LYS A 211 15.13 0.16 8.68
N GLY A 212 14.04 -0.24 7.98
CA GLY A 212 13.81 0.02 6.57
C GLY A 212 14.24 -1.11 5.64
N ASP A 213 14.94 -2.12 6.16
CA ASP A 213 15.33 -3.28 5.36
C ASP A 213 14.16 -4.23 5.12
N VAL A 214 14.23 -4.93 3.99
CA VAL A 214 13.28 -5.96 3.59
C VAL A 214 14.04 -7.24 3.28
N VAL A 215 13.63 -8.34 3.89
CA VAL A 215 14.23 -9.67 3.69
C VAL A 215 13.22 -10.59 3.03
N TYR A 216 13.63 -11.25 1.96
CA TYR A 216 12.88 -12.34 1.35
C TYR A 216 13.39 -13.68 1.88
N LEU A 217 12.47 -14.54 2.26
CA LEU A 217 12.72 -15.91 2.71
C LEU A 217 12.11 -16.88 1.72
N ASP A 218 12.91 -17.84 1.25
CA ASP A 218 12.42 -18.91 0.38
C ASP A 218 11.54 -19.91 1.14
N ALA A 219 10.68 -20.60 0.42
CA ALA A 219 9.89 -21.69 0.99
C ALA A 219 10.82 -22.82 1.49
N GLY A 220 10.60 -23.25 2.70
CA GLY A 220 11.40 -24.31 3.35
C GLY A 220 12.62 -23.78 4.11
N ASP A 221 12.92 -22.51 4.04
CA ASP A 221 13.94 -21.91 4.89
C ASP A 221 13.46 -21.89 6.35
N PHE A 222 14.30 -22.44 7.23
CA PHE A 222 14.15 -22.26 8.65
C PHE A 222 15.04 -21.10 9.09
N SER A 223 14.44 -20.09 9.68
CA SER A 223 15.19 -18.94 10.20
C SER A 223 14.77 -18.65 11.62
N THR A 224 15.74 -18.56 12.49
CA THR A 224 15.59 -18.01 13.83
C THR A 224 15.94 -16.53 13.77
N ILE A 225 14.99 -15.69 14.13
CA ILE A 225 15.18 -14.23 14.18
C ILE A 225 15.41 -13.86 15.65
N GLU A 226 16.58 -13.34 15.93
CA GLU A 226 16.92 -12.82 17.24
C GLU A 226 16.78 -11.30 17.24
N PHE A 227 15.82 -10.80 18.02
CA PHE A 227 15.65 -9.35 18.18
C PHE A 227 16.71 -8.80 19.14
N SER A 228 17.57 -7.94 18.62
CA SER A 228 18.66 -7.33 19.41
C SER A 228 18.24 -6.11 20.24
N THR A 229 17.09 -5.52 19.89
CA THR A 229 16.51 -4.32 20.53
C THR A 229 15.00 -4.37 20.44
N ALA A 230 14.30 -3.40 21.06
CA ALA A 230 12.87 -3.22 20.80
C ALA A 230 12.66 -3.03 19.29
N CYS A 231 12.05 -4.02 18.67
CA CYS A 231 11.93 -4.14 17.22
C CYS A 231 10.45 -4.26 16.85
N GLU A 232 10.08 -3.71 15.69
CA GLU A 232 8.78 -3.94 15.05
C GLU A 232 9.04 -4.52 13.67
N VAL A 233 8.57 -5.74 13.46
CA VAL A 233 8.72 -6.46 12.19
C VAL A 233 7.36 -6.88 11.67
N PHE A 234 7.14 -6.65 10.39
CA PHE A 234 5.99 -7.20 9.68
C PHE A 234 6.42 -8.41 8.87
N LEU A 235 5.68 -9.50 9.00
CA LEU A 235 5.80 -10.70 8.20
C LEU A 235 4.64 -10.75 7.21
N VAL A 236 4.95 -10.82 5.93
CA VAL A 236 3.99 -10.99 4.84
C VAL A 236 4.12 -12.38 4.27
N THR A 237 3.05 -13.18 4.33
CA THR A 237 3.04 -14.58 3.88
C THR A 237 1.91 -14.80 2.87
N PRO A 238 2.16 -15.29 1.66
CA PRO A 238 1.11 -15.63 0.70
C PRO A 238 0.28 -16.81 1.21
N THR A 239 -1.05 -16.73 1.07
CA THR A 239 -2.00 -17.75 1.54
C THR A 239 -2.72 -18.48 0.41
N ALA A 240 -2.79 -17.86 -0.78
CA ALA A 240 -3.45 -18.40 -1.97
C ALA A 240 -2.85 -17.72 -3.20
N ASP A 241 -3.38 -18.03 -4.38
CA ASP A 241 -3.05 -17.25 -5.58
C ASP A 241 -3.46 -15.79 -5.36
N PRO A 242 -2.49 -14.87 -5.27
CA PRO A 242 -2.76 -13.46 -5.01
C PRO A 242 -3.32 -12.71 -6.22
N ALA A 243 -3.42 -13.37 -7.37
CA ALA A 243 -3.96 -12.80 -8.61
C ALA A 243 -5.50 -12.81 -8.56
N GLY A 244 -6.09 -11.79 -8.03
CA GLY A 244 -7.54 -11.66 -8.03
C GLY A 244 -8.03 -10.44 -7.26
N PRO A 245 -9.29 -10.06 -7.44
CA PRO A 245 -9.87 -8.97 -6.66
C PRO A 245 -9.97 -9.39 -5.18
N THR A 246 -9.58 -8.49 -4.31
CA THR A 246 -9.77 -8.64 -2.87
C THR A 246 -11.25 -8.79 -2.53
N LYS A 247 -11.57 -9.74 -1.68
CA LYS A 247 -12.93 -9.93 -1.14
C LYS A 247 -12.90 -9.61 0.35
N TYR A 248 -13.76 -8.69 0.77
CA TYR A 248 -13.98 -8.38 2.19
C TYR A 248 -14.93 -9.42 2.80
N LEU A 249 -14.67 -9.78 4.06
CA LEU A 249 -15.42 -10.77 4.82
C LEU A 249 -16.35 -10.10 5.85
#